data_64b68724662ad4ac3e97f8a1e5f266e3
#
_entry.id   64b68724662ad4ac3e97f8a1e5f266e3
#
_cell.length_a   1.000
_cell.length_b   1.000
_cell.length_c   1.000
_cell.angle_alpha   90.00
_cell.angle_beta   90.00
_cell.angle_gamma   90.00
#
_symmetry.space_group_name_H-M   'P 1'
#
loop_
_entity.id
_entity.type
_entity.pdbx_description
1 polymer ?
#
loop_
_entity_poly.entity_id
_entity_poly.type
_entity_poly.pdbx_seq_one_letter_code
_entity_poly.pdbx_strand_id
1 'polypeptide(L)'
;GLPIELKAMKDIGVENGAIPPVELRKQCKNFALKHVKSQMEQFKRLGSIGDYDDPYLTLKPEYEARQVEVFGKMAKEGYMYKGLKPVYWCPDCNTALAEAEIEYANDPCTSIYVKFNVVDDKGIFTSMGIDLSKVYFVIWTTTTWTIPGNLAICLGPEYEYTLVKNDDEYYVTALELADATMKSAGIESYETIGSFKGAELEYINCLLYTSPSPRDISGSR
;
A
#
# COMPACT_ATOMS: atom_id res chain seq x y z
N GLY A 1 -16.32 20.42 2.22
CA GLY A 1 -15.26 19.43 2.13
C GLY A 1 -15.12 18.60 3.39
N LEU A 2 -14.15 17.73 3.46
CA LEU A 2 -13.94 16.77 4.57
C LEU A 2 -13.96 17.40 5.97
N PRO A 3 -13.34 18.56 6.25
CA PRO A 3 -13.42 19.18 7.59
C PRO A 3 -14.84 19.52 8.04
N ILE A 4 -15.71 19.92 7.11
CA ILE A 4 -17.12 20.21 7.42
C ILE A 4 -17.88 18.92 7.69
N GLU A 5 -17.62 17.89 6.89
CA GLU A 5 -18.25 16.58 7.02
C GLU A 5 -17.94 15.94 8.37
N LEU A 6 -16.67 15.86 8.75
CA LEU A 6 -16.24 15.32 10.04
C LEU A 6 -16.84 16.10 11.23
N LYS A 7 -16.88 17.42 11.14
CA LYS A 7 -17.49 18.26 12.17
C LYS A 7 -19.00 18.08 12.25
N ALA A 8 -19.70 18.04 11.10
CA ALA A 8 -21.15 17.84 11.06
C ALA A 8 -21.52 16.48 11.63
N MET A 9 -20.79 15.41 11.28
CA MET A 9 -21.00 14.06 11.83
C MET A 9 -20.79 14.03 13.33
N LYS A 10 -19.72 14.66 13.82
CA LYS A 10 -19.45 14.77 15.26
C LYS A 10 -20.57 15.50 16.00
N ASP A 11 -21.09 16.60 15.44
CA ASP A 11 -22.15 17.41 16.07
C ASP A 11 -23.48 16.64 16.18
N ILE A 12 -23.77 15.75 15.21
CA ILE A 12 -24.99 14.92 15.24
C ILE A 12 -24.74 13.54 15.89
N GLY A 13 -23.50 13.24 16.32
CA GLY A 13 -23.16 12.01 17.05
C GLY A 13 -23.26 10.74 16.22
N VAL A 14 -22.96 10.79 14.92
CA VAL A 14 -22.98 9.63 14.01
C VAL A 14 -21.59 9.26 13.50
N GLU A 15 -21.41 7.96 13.30
CA GLU A 15 -20.20 7.42 12.65
C GLU A 15 -20.29 7.51 11.12
N ASN A 16 -19.14 7.41 10.48
CA ASN A 16 -19.06 7.43 9.01
C ASN A 16 -19.87 6.25 8.42
N GLY A 17 -20.74 6.56 7.45
CA GLY A 17 -21.62 5.58 6.83
C GLY A 17 -22.89 5.24 7.60
N ALA A 18 -23.11 5.80 8.80
CA ALA A 18 -24.30 5.53 9.63
C ALA A 18 -25.61 6.17 9.10
N ILE A 19 -25.50 7.19 8.23
CA ILE A 19 -26.66 7.86 7.63
C ILE A 19 -26.54 7.90 6.10
N PRO A 20 -27.70 7.96 5.38
CA PRO A 20 -27.67 8.06 3.92
C PRO A 20 -26.91 9.29 3.43
N PRO A 21 -26.16 9.18 2.32
CA PRO A 21 -25.33 10.29 1.78
C PRO A 21 -26.11 11.58 1.53
N VAL A 22 -27.36 11.48 1.09
CA VAL A 22 -28.24 12.65 0.85
C VAL A 22 -28.53 13.40 2.15
N GLU A 23 -28.80 12.69 3.23
CA GLU A 23 -29.04 13.30 4.54
C GLU A 23 -27.77 13.91 5.11
N LEU A 24 -26.63 13.23 4.98
CA LEU A 24 -25.34 13.76 5.38
C LEU A 24 -25.01 15.06 4.63
N ARG A 25 -25.21 15.11 3.30
CA ARG A 25 -25.02 16.34 2.50
C ARG A 25 -25.89 17.50 2.98
N LYS A 26 -27.15 17.23 3.37
CA LYS A 26 -28.05 18.23 3.94
C LYS A 26 -27.53 18.77 5.28
N GLN A 27 -27.06 17.90 6.16
CA GLN A 27 -26.49 18.29 7.43
C GLN A 27 -25.21 19.12 7.24
N CYS A 28 -24.32 18.71 6.34
CA CYS A 28 -23.12 19.45 5.98
C CYS A 28 -23.44 20.86 5.43
N LYS A 29 -24.46 20.96 4.56
CA LYS A 29 -24.92 22.24 4.03
C LYS A 29 -25.42 23.16 5.12
N ASN A 30 -26.26 22.68 6.03
CA ASN A 30 -26.80 23.46 7.15
C ASN A 30 -25.67 23.92 8.08
N PHE A 31 -24.75 23.04 8.40
CA PHE A 31 -23.56 23.36 9.20
C PHE A 31 -22.71 24.45 8.52
N ALA A 32 -22.39 24.30 7.24
CA ALA A 32 -21.61 25.29 6.49
C ALA A 32 -22.28 26.67 6.46
N LEU A 33 -23.59 26.74 6.17
CA LEU A 33 -24.33 27.99 6.10
C LEU A 33 -24.39 28.71 7.45
N LYS A 34 -24.46 27.98 8.57
CA LYS A 34 -24.36 28.56 9.91
C LYS A 34 -23.00 29.27 10.10
N HIS A 35 -21.91 28.64 9.67
CA HIS A 35 -20.57 29.22 9.77
C HIS A 35 -20.36 30.37 8.81
N VAL A 36 -20.91 30.32 7.60
CA VAL A 36 -20.90 31.45 6.65
C VAL A 36 -21.42 32.71 7.30
N LYS A 37 -22.60 32.66 7.93
CA LYS A 37 -23.18 33.80 8.66
C LYS A 37 -22.24 34.35 9.73
N SER A 38 -21.72 33.46 10.57
CA SER A 38 -20.82 33.86 11.66
C SER A 38 -19.54 34.51 11.13
N GLN A 39 -18.94 33.93 10.10
CA GLN A 39 -17.72 34.47 9.48
C GLN A 39 -17.97 35.85 8.82
N MET A 40 -19.08 36.02 8.12
CA MET A 40 -19.45 37.31 7.54
C MET A 40 -19.49 38.44 8.57
N GLU A 41 -20.12 38.23 9.71
CA GLU A 41 -20.18 39.18 10.80
C GLU A 41 -18.79 39.46 11.40
N GLN A 42 -17.96 38.44 11.52
CA GLN A 42 -16.58 38.60 11.99
C GLN A 42 -15.72 39.41 11.01
N PHE A 43 -15.81 39.11 9.70
CA PHE A 43 -15.08 39.89 8.67
C PHE A 43 -15.55 41.33 8.60
N LYS A 44 -16.87 41.61 8.68
CA LYS A 44 -17.38 42.97 8.77
C LYS A 44 -16.80 43.72 9.99
N ARG A 45 -16.75 43.05 11.15
CA ARG A 45 -16.17 43.64 12.37
C ARG A 45 -14.68 43.92 12.24
N LEU A 46 -13.93 43.12 11.48
CA LEU A 46 -12.52 43.35 11.21
C LEU A 46 -12.29 44.45 10.14
N GLY A 47 -13.35 45.00 9.56
CA GLY A 47 -13.25 46.04 8.54
C GLY A 47 -12.92 45.50 7.14
N SER A 48 -13.04 44.22 6.90
CA SER A 48 -12.83 43.68 5.56
C SER A 48 -13.92 44.16 4.61
N ILE A 49 -13.52 44.60 3.43
CA ILE A 49 -14.42 45.05 2.36
C ILE A 49 -14.69 43.89 1.43
N GLY A 50 -15.95 43.63 1.10
CA GLY A 50 -16.37 42.54 0.21
C GLY A 50 -17.86 42.62 -0.06
N ASP A 51 -18.31 41.82 -1.04
CA ASP A 51 -19.72 41.61 -1.31
C ASP A 51 -20.27 40.56 -0.35
N TYR A 52 -20.88 41.03 0.72
CA TYR A 52 -21.47 40.17 1.74
C TYR A 52 -22.90 39.75 1.43
N ASP A 53 -23.55 40.40 0.44
CA ASP A 53 -24.91 40.05 0.02
C ASP A 53 -24.90 38.88 -0.96
N ASP A 54 -23.85 38.78 -1.80
CA ASP A 54 -23.60 37.64 -2.67
C ASP A 54 -22.20 37.03 -2.48
N PRO A 55 -21.94 36.39 -1.33
CA PRO A 55 -20.62 35.84 -1.03
C PRO A 55 -20.27 34.67 -1.94
N TYR A 56 -18.97 34.53 -2.23
CA TYR A 56 -18.42 33.40 -2.94
C TYR A 56 -18.55 32.12 -2.10
N LEU A 57 -19.45 31.24 -2.51
CA LEU A 57 -19.71 29.98 -1.82
C LEU A 57 -19.60 28.79 -2.79
N THR A 58 -18.68 27.88 -2.53
CA THR A 58 -18.44 26.70 -3.37
C THR A 58 -19.57 25.66 -3.28
N LEU A 59 -20.50 25.80 -2.33
CA LEU A 59 -21.68 24.95 -2.18
C LEU A 59 -22.89 25.44 -3.00
N LYS A 60 -22.78 26.54 -3.75
CA LYS A 60 -23.84 27.00 -4.67
C LYS A 60 -23.96 26.04 -5.87
N PRO A 61 -25.18 25.68 -6.31
CA PRO A 61 -25.40 24.82 -7.46
C PRO A 61 -24.71 25.31 -8.74
N GLU A 62 -24.65 26.62 -8.93
CA GLU A 62 -23.99 27.27 -10.08
C GLU A 62 -22.48 27.01 -10.07
N TYR A 63 -21.86 26.97 -8.92
CA TYR A 63 -20.45 26.65 -8.77
C TYR A 63 -20.19 25.15 -9.09
N GLU A 64 -21.00 24.26 -8.57
CA GLU A 64 -20.92 22.83 -8.87
C GLU A 64 -21.12 22.57 -10.37
N ALA A 65 -22.09 23.24 -10.99
CA ALA A 65 -22.36 23.11 -12.42
C ALA A 65 -21.16 23.53 -13.27
N ARG A 66 -20.44 24.60 -12.91
CA ARG A 66 -19.22 25.03 -13.60
C ARG A 66 -18.09 24.02 -13.48
N GLN A 67 -17.93 23.38 -12.31
CA GLN A 67 -16.94 22.31 -12.14
C GLN A 67 -17.26 21.11 -13.04
N VAL A 68 -18.53 20.69 -13.09
CA VAL A 68 -18.97 19.57 -13.94
C VAL A 68 -18.77 19.92 -15.42
N GLU A 69 -19.04 21.15 -15.83
CA GLU A 69 -18.81 21.61 -17.22
C GLU A 69 -17.31 21.51 -17.61
N VAL A 70 -16.41 21.97 -16.75
CA VAL A 70 -14.96 21.89 -16.99
C VAL A 70 -14.50 20.44 -17.03
N PHE A 71 -14.96 19.62 -16.09
CA PHE A 71 -14.68 18.19 -16.06
C PHE A 71 -15.12 17.51 -17.37
N GLY A 72 -16.35 17.82 -17.83
CA GLY A 72 -16.87 17.28 -19.08
C GLY A 72 -16.06 17.68 -20.33
N LYS A 73 -15.55 18.92 -20.37
CA LYS A 73 -14.63 19.36 -21.45
C LYS A 73 -13.33 18.56 -21.41
N MET A 74 -12.70 18.41 -20.26
CA MET A 74 -11.47 17.62 -20.09
C MET A 74 -11.68 16.15 -20.52
N ALA A 75 -12.81 15.56 -20.15
CA ALA A 75 -13.14 14.19 -20.54
C ALA A 75 -13.32 14.04 -22.07
N LYS A 76 -13.96 15.02 -22.71
CA LYS A 76 -14.14 15.03 -24.17
C LYS A 76 -12.81 15.14 -24.93
N GLU A 77 -11.85 15.87 -24.40
CA GLU A 77 -10.51 16.02 -24.97
C GLU A 77 -9.59 14.81 -24.67
N GLY A 78 -10.09 13.79 -23.96
CA GLY A 78 -9.33 12.58 -23.66
C GLY A 78 -8.31 12.71 -22.52
N TYR A 79 -8.31 13.81 -21.78
CA TYR A 79 -7.40 14.01 -20.65
C TYR A 79 -7.77 13.15 -19.42
N MET A 80 -8.95 12.55 -19.42
CA MET A 80 -9.46 11.77 -18.30
C MET A 80 -9.83 10.36 -18.73
N TYR A 81 -9.34 9.41 -18.01
CA TYR A 81 -9.64 7.99 -18.22
C TYR A 81 -9.73 7.26 -16.88
N LYS A 82 -10.45 6.13 -16.85
CA LYS A 82 -10.54 5.26 -15.69
C LYS A 82 -9.33 4.32 -15.66
N GLY A 83 -8.61 4.32 -14.57
CA GLY A 83 -7.46 3.45 -14.35
C GLY A 83 -7.33 3.03 -12.89
N LEU A 84 -6.47 2.03 -12.63
CA LEU A 84 -6.09 1.61 -11.29
C LEU A 84 -4.72 2.22 -10.97
N LYS A 85 -4.63 2.88 -9.83
CA LYS A 85 -3.41 3.50 -9.33
C LYS A 85 -3.35 3.33 -7.80
N PRO A 86 -2.22 2.91 -7.22
CA PRO A 86 -2.02 2.98 -5.78
C PRO A 86 -2.14 4.42 -5.30
N VAL A 87 -2.89 4.64 -4.23
CA VAL A 87 -3.09 5.95 -3.62
C VAL A 87 -2.90 5.84 -2.11
N TYR A 88 -2.48 6.93 -1.49
CA TYR A 88 -2.49 7.04 -0.03
C TYR A 88 -3.93 7.10 0.47
N TRP A 89 -4.21 6.38 1.54
CA TRP A 89 -5.54 6.25 2.11
C TRP A 89 -5.49 6.47 3.61
N CYS A 90 -6.40 7.30 4.12
CA CYS A 90 -6.61 7.47 5.55
C CYS A 90 -7.76 6.56 6.02
N PRO A 91 -7.50 5.54 6.86
CA PRO A 91 -8.54 4.65 7.35
C PRO A 91 -9.52 5.35 8.30
N ASP A 92 -9.06 6.34 9.06
CA ASP A 92 -9.91 7.09 10.00
C ASP A 92 -10.90 8.01 9.27
N CYS A 93 -10.42 8.71 8.23
CA CYS A 93 -11.24 9.60 7.42
C CYS A 93 -11.98 8.87 6.29
N ASN A 94 -11.63 7.61 5.98
CA ASN A 94 -12.16 6.83 4.87
C ASN A 94 -12.06 7.58 3.51
N THR A 95 -10.89 8.14 3.24
CA THR A 95 -10.65 8.92 2.02
C THR A 95 -9.24 8.74 1.48
N ALA A 96 -9.08 8.91 0.17
CA ALA A 96 -7.78 9.08 -0.45
C ALA A 96 -7.16 10.43 -0.03
N LEU A 97 -5.84 10.46 0.06
CA LEU A 97 -5.07 11.66 0.41
C LEU A 97 -4.30 12.17 -0.81
N ALA A 98 -4.23 13.49 -0.94
CA ALA A 98 -3.25 14.13 -1.81
C ALA A 98 -1.86 14.05 -1.17
N GLU A 99 -0.80 14.08 -1.98
CA GLU A 99 0.57 14.02 -1.48
C GLU A 99 0.90 15.12 -0.46
N ALA A 100 0.37 16.32 -0.66
CA ALA A 100 0.54 17.45 0.25
C ALA A 100 -0.16 17.28 1.62
N GLU A 101 -1.05 16.31 1.75
CA GLU A 101 -1.77 16.02 3.00
C GLU A 101 -1.09 14.92 3.83
N ILE A 102 0.02 14.36 3.32
CA ILE A 102 0.73 13.25 3.95
C ILE A 102 1.80 13.80 4.86
N GLU A 103 1.77 13.37 6.11
CA GLU A 103 2.82 13.63 7.09
C GLU A 103 3.61 12.35 7.33
N TYR A 104 4.93 12.45 7.24
CA TYR A 104 5.83 11.32 7.47
C TYR A 104 6.36 11.35 8.90
N ALA A 105 6.25 10.23 9.56
CA ALA A 105 6.79 10.02 10.91
C ALA A 105 7.49 8.66 10.98
N ASN A 106 8.37 8.49 11.97
CA ASN A 106 8.95 7.19 12.26
C ASN A 106 7.87 6.31 12.89
N ASP A 107 7.54 5.23 12.18
CA ASP A 107 6.57 4.24 12.64
C ASP A 107 7.28 2.89 12.83
N PRO A 108 7.41 2.38 14.07
CA PRO A 108 8.06 1.10 14.32
C PRO A 108 7.22 -0.03 13.72
N CYS A 109 7.85 -0.82 12.87
CA CYS A 109 7.21 -1.99 12.28
C CYS A 109 8.03 -3.25 12.53
N THR A 110 7.34 -4.39 12.61
CA THR A 110 7.99 -5.70 12.69
C THR A 110 8.47 -6.11 11.31
N SER A 111 9.75 -6.41 11.19
CA SER A 111 10.31 -7.03 9.99
C SER A 111 10.52 -8.52 10.22
N ILE A 112 10.32 -9.31 9.17
CA ILE A 112 10.53 -10.76 9.20
C ILE A 112 11.38 -11.22 8.03
N TYR A 113 12.12 -12.29 8.26
CA TYR A 113 12.74 -13.11 7.23
C TYR A 113 11.88 -14.35 7.02
N VAL A 114 11.60 -14.69 5.78
CA VAL A 114 10.75 -15.84 5.43
C VAL A 114 11.50 -16.72 4.46
N LYS A 115 11.52 -18.04 4.74
CA LYS A 115 12.11 -19.01 3.85
C LYS A 115 11.06 -19.70 2.99
N PHE A 116 11.33 -19.80 1.68
CA PHE A 116 10.51 -20.48 0.69
C PHE A 116 11.24 -21.71 0.19
N ASN A 117 10.70 -22.89 0.41
CA ASN A 117 11.33 -24.12 -0.03
C ASN A 117 11.36 -24.22 -1.55
N VAL A 118 12.49 -24.62 -2.11
CA VAL A 118 12.65 -24.88 -3.53
C VAL A 118 12.05 -26.25 -3.85
N VAL A 119 11.14 -26.31 -4.81
CA VAL A 119 10.50 -27.55 -5.26
C VAL A 119 10.91 -27.99 -6.66
N ASP A 120 11.39 -27.04 -7.49
CA ASP A 120 11.94 -27.31 -8.82
C ASP A 120 13.03 -26.26 -9.10
N ASP A 121 14.27 -26.72 -9.24
CA ASP A 121 15.45 -25.86 -9.38
C ASP A 121 16.02 -25.81 -10.80
N LYS A 122 15.36 -26.43 -11.77
CA LYS A 122 15.84 -26.57 -13.15
C LYS A 122 17.24 -27.23 -13.26
N GLY A 123 17.60 -28.01 -12.27
CA GLY A 123 18.89 -28.73 -12.26
C GLY A 123 20.05 -27.96 -11.63
N ILE A 124 19.86 -26.76 -11.11
CA ILE A 124 20.95 -25.91 -10.60
C ILE A 124 21.55 -26.51 -9.33
N PHE A 125 20.75 -26.75 -8.31
CA PHE A 125 21.22 -27.29 -7.02
C PHE A 125 21.29 -28.80 -7.04
N THR A 126 20.38 -29.46 -7.75
CA THR A 126 20.37 -30.94 -7.91
C THR A 126 21.61 -31.45 -8.63
N SER A 127 22.17 -30.71 -9.60
CA SER A 127 23.44 -31.06 -10.24
C SER A 127 24.65 -31.04 -9.28
N MET A 128 24.53 -30.30 -8.18
CA MET A 128 25.52 -30.25 -7.09
C MET A 128 25.30 -31.36 -6.05
N GLY A 129 24.32 -32.24 -6.25
CA GLY A 129 24.00 -33.33 -5.32
C GLY A 129 23.22 -32.87 -4.08
N ILE A 130 22.57 -31.70 -4.14
CA ILE A 130 21.83 -31.10 -3.02
C ILE A 130 20.37 -31.53 -3.06
N ASP A 131 19.83 -31.94 -1.92
CA ASP A 131 18.42 -32.29 -1.73
C ASP A 131 17.57 -31.00 -1.66
N LEU A 132 16.66 -30.81 -2.62
CA LEU A 132 15.80 -29.63 -2.72
C LEU A 132 14.88 -29.43 -1.51
N SER A 133 14.53 -30.49 -0.80
CA SER A 133 13.71 -30.38 0.42
C SER A 133 14.39 -29.54 1.51
N LYS A 134 15.69 -29.33 1.38
CA LYS A 134 16.54 -28.56 2.31
C LYS A 134 17.01 -27.22 1.74
N VAL A 135 16.55 -26.81 0.56
CA VAL A 135 16.96 -25.56 -0.09
C VAL A 135 15.84 -24.55 0.00
N TYR A 136 16.18 -23.35 0.44
CA TYR A 136 15.24 -22.26 0.66
C TYR A 136 15.74 -20.93 0.07
N PHE A 137 14.86 -20.20 -0.60
CA PHE A 137 15.07 -18.77 -0.82
C PHE A 137 14.65 -17.99 0.40
N VAL A 138 15.47 -17.04 0.83
CA VAL A 138 15.16 -16.17 1.97
C VAL A 138 14.79 -14.79 1.46
N ILE A 139 13.61 -14.33 1.87
CA ILE A 139 13.15 -12.95 1.63
C ILE A 139 13.04 -12.20 2.96
N TRP A 140 13.07 -10.88 2.85
CA TRP A 140 12.81 -9.97 3.95
C TRP A 140 11.61 -9.09 3.63
N THR A 141 10.75 -8.84 4.62
CA THR A 141 9.62 -7.93 4.49
C THR A 141 9.22 -7.28 5.80
N THR A 142 8.70 -6.05 5.71
CA THR A 142 7.97 -5.39 6.79
C THR A 142 6.45 -5.54 6.62
N THR A 143 6.01 -6.04 5.48
CA THR A 143 4.59 -6.11 5.08
C THR A 143 4.10 -7.55 5.23
N THR A 144 4.05 -8.04 6.45
CA THR A 144 3.80 -9.46 6.79
C THR A 144 2.46 -9.98 6.27
N TRP A 145 1.44 -9.12 6.19
CA TRP A 145 0.09 -9.48 5.71
C TRP A 145 0.00 -9.75 4.21
N THR A 146 1.04 -9.44 3.43
CA THR A 146 1.10 -9.73 1.98
C THR A 146 1.58 -11.14 1.69
N ILE A 147 2.19 -11.83 2.64
CA ILE A 147 2.75 -13.18 2.45
C ILE A 147 1.71 -14.20 1.96
N PRO A 148 0.46 -14.26 2.49
CA PRO A 148 -0.53 -15.21 1.99
C PRO A 148 -0.90 -15.02 0.51
N GLY A 149 -0.73 -13.81 -0.03
CA GLY A 149 -0.99 -13.48 -1.43
C GLY A 149 0.25 -13.47 -2.32
N ASN A 150 1.40 -13.92 -1.81
CA ASN A 150 2.65 -13.91 -2.57
C ASN A 150 2.61 -14.91 -3.74
N LEU A 151 2.94 -14.46 -4.94
CA LEU A 151 2.92 -15.25 -6.18
C LEU A 151 4.31 -15.56 -6.73
N ALA A 152 5.32 -14.76 -6.38
CA ALA A 152 6.66 -14.92 -6.92
C ALA A 152 7.71 -14.23 -6.03
N ILE A 153 8.95 -14.70 -6.15
CA ILE A 153 10.15 -14.04 -5.63
C ILE A 153 10.80 -13.32 -6.80
N CYS A 154 11.03 -12.02 -6.66
CA CYS A 154 11.71 -11.23 -7.69
C CYS A 154 13.22 -11.16 -7.37
N LEU A 155 14.04 -11.54 -8.33
CA LEU A 155 15.49 -11.43 -8.27
C LEU A 155 15.98 -10.38 -9.26
N GLY A 156 16.99 -9.60 -8.88
CA GLY A 156 17.66 -8.70 -9.82
C GLY A 156 18.60 -9.51 -10.73
N PRO A 157 18.44 -9.48 -12.06
CA PRO A 157 19.19 -10.37 -12.97
C PRO A 157 20.71 -10.18 -12.89
N GLU A 158 21.16 -8.96 -12.63
CA GLU A 158 22.59 -8.60 -12.56
C GLU A 158 23.19 -8.75 -11.15
N TYR A 159 22.35 -8.94 -10.13
CA TYR A 159 22.86 -9.13 -8.77
C TYR A 159 23.38 -10.54 -8.54
N GLU A 160 24.33 -10.65 -7.63
CA GLU A 160 24.87 -11.93 -7.18
C GLU A 160 24.10 -12.45 -5.97
N TYR A 161 23.74 -13.71 -6.04
CA TYR A 161 23.10 -14.47 -4.97
C TYR A 161 24.04 -15.59 -4.56
N THR A 162 24.06 -15.89 -3.28
CA THR A 162 24.89 -16.96 -2.73
C THR A 162 24.01 -18.07 -2.16
N LEU A 163 24.45 -19.30 -2.34
CA LEU A 163 23.93 -20.47 -1.65
C LEU A 163 24.81 -20.72 -0.44
N VAL A 164 24.27 -20.55 0.73
CA VAL A 164 24.95 -20.83 1.99
C VAL A 164 24.38 -22.05 2.67
N LYS A 165 25.24 -22.81 3.36
CA LYS A 165 24.87 -24.00 4.12
C LYS A 165 25.05 -23.73 5.60
N ASN A 166 24.03 -24.07 6.37
CA ASN A 166 24.11 -24.16 7.83
C ASN A 166 23.44 -25.45 8.28
N ASP A 167 24.18 -26.28 8.99
CA ASP A 167 23.77 -27.64 9.34
C ASP A 167 23.31 -28.43 8.11
N ASP A 168 22.06 -28.82 8.08
CA ASP A 168 21.45 -29.62 7.02
C ASP A 168 20.64 -28.77 6.00
N GLU A 169 20.53 -27.46 6.19
CA GLU A 169 19.71 -26.58 5.35
C GLU A 169 20.60 -25.67 4.49
N TYR A 170 20.09 -25.30 3.33
CA TYR A 170 20.73 -24.40 2.37
C TYR A 170 19.84 -23.18 2.14
N TYR A 171 20.45 -22.00 2.11
CA TYR A 171 19.75 -20.74 1.96
C TYR A 171 20.29 -19.94 0.79
N VAL A 172 19.40 -19.51 -0.10
CA VAL A 172 19.72 -18.58 -1.19
C VAL A 172 19.34 -17.16 -0.74
N THR A 173 20.32 -16.27 -0.75
CA THR A 173 20.15 -14.86 -0.41
C THR A 173 21.08 -14.00 -1.26
N ALA A 174 20.83 -12.69 -1.35
CA ALA A 174 21.77 -11.79 -2.03
C ALA A 174 23.14 -11.86 -1.35
N LEU A 175 24.22 -11.95 -2.15
CA LEU A 175 25.59 -12.12 -1.64
C LEU A 175 25.96 -11.02 -0.63
N GLU A 176 25.65 -9.76 -0.96
CA GLU A 176 25.97 -8.61 -0.08
C GLU A 176 25.18 -8.61 1.25
N LEU A 177 24.05 -9.31 1.30
CA LEU A 177 23.18 -9.39 2.48
C LEU A 177 23.31 -10.70 3.25
N ALA A 178 24.17 -11.63 2.82
CA ALA A 178 24.27 -12.97 3.39
C ALA A 178 24.59 -12.93 4.89
N ASP A 179 25.63 -12.20 5.30
CA ASP A 179 26.03 -12.08 6.70
C ASP A 179 24.93 -11.48 7.57
N ALA A 180 24.30 -10.39 7.10
CA ALA A 180 23.23 -9.73 7.82
C ALA A 180 22.00 -10.62 7.99
N THR A 181 21.65 -11.36 6.92
CA THR A 181 20.53 -12.30 6.90
C THR A 181 20.77 -13.47 7.86
N MET A 182 21.93 -14.11 7.78
CA MET A 182 22.29 -15.23 8.65
C MET A 182 22.34 -14.81 10.11
N LYS A 183 22.97 -13.68 10.39
CA LYS A 183 23.01 -13.14 11.76
C LYS A 183 21.61 -12.84 12.32
N SER A 184 20.72 -12.31 11.49
CA SER A 184 19.34 -12.06 11.90
C SER A 184 18.54 -13.33 12.16
N ALA A 185 18.90 -14.43 11.51
CA ALA A 185 18.37 -15.78 11.74
C ALA A 185 19.01 -16.50 12.95
N GLY A 186 19.95 -15.86 13.65
CA GLY A 186 20.68 -16.46 14.77
C GLY A 186 21.77 -17.45 14.34
N ILE A 187 22.18 -17.42 13.06
CA ILE A 187 23.22 -18.27 12.47
C ILE A 187 24.53 -17.50 12.53
N GLU A 188 25.44 -17.92 13.42
CA GLU A 188 26.74 -17.26 13.61
C GLU A 188 27.82 -17.73 12.61
N SER A 189 27.67 -18.95 12.09
CA SER A 189 28.61 -19.52 11.14
C SER A 189 27.88 -20.30 10.06
N TYR A 190 28.34 -20.18 8.82
CA TYR A 190 27.81 -20.88 7.67
C TYR A 190 28.92 -21.11 6.63
N GLU A 191 28.68 -22.02 5.71
CA GLU A 191 29.58 -22.32 4.60
C GLU A 191 28.99 -21.79 3.30
N THR A 192 29.78 -21.07 2.50
CA THR A 192 29.38 -20.65 1.14
C THR A 192 29.63 -21.79 0.17
N ILE A 193 28.55 -22.27 -0.47
CA ILE A 193 28.61 -23.42 -1.40
C ILE A 193 28.79 -22.94 -2.83
N GLY A 194 28.19 -21.81 -3.21
CA GLY A 194 28.28 -21.26 -4.56
C GLY A 194 27.64 -19.90 -4.69
N SER A 195 27.90 -19.24 -5.82
CA SER A 195 27.31 -17.96 -6.19
C SER A 195 26.70 -18.04 -7.58
N PHE A 196 25.62 -17.32 -7.81
CA PHE A 196 24.84 -17.32 -9.02
C PHE A 196 24.40 -15.91 -9.35
N LYS A 197 24.32 -15.58 -10.65
CA LYS A 197 23.60 -14.37 -11.07
C LYS A 197 22.09 -14.58 -10.94
N GLY A 198 21.34 -13.50 -10.64
CA GLY A 198 19.88 -13.61 -10.55
C GLY A 198 19.22 -14.15 -11.82
N ALA A 199 19.79 -13.87 -12.99
CA ALA A 199 19.33 -14.42 -14.27
C ALA A 199 19.47 -15.95 -14.37
N GLU A 200 20.43 -16.56 -13.69
CA GLU A 200 20.63 -18.02 -13.67
C GLU A 200 19.60 -18.73 -12.80
N LEU A 201 19.00 -18.01 -11.85
CA LEU A 201 17.99 -18.52 -10.92
C LEU A 201 16.55 -18.30 -11.42
N GLU A 202 16.37 -17.88 -12.66
CA GLU A 202 15.07 -17.65 -13.27
C GLU A 202 14.28 -18.97 -13.40
N TYR A 203 12.97 -18.88 -13.21
CA TYR A 203 12.02 -20.01 -13.30
C TYR A 203 12.19 -21.12 -12.26
N ILE A 204 12.97 -20.91 -11.21
CA ILE A 204 12.96 -21.81 -10.04
C ILE A 204 11.59 -21.71 -9.37
N ASN A 205 11.01 -22.87 -9.04
CA ASN A 205 9.75 -22.92 -8.33
C ASN A 205 9.97 -23.08 -6.82
N CYS A 206 9.34 -22.21 -6.04
CA CYS A 206 9.40 -22.24 -4.59
C CYS A 206 8.00 -22.36 -3.98
N LEU A 207 7.91 -22.96 -2.80
CA LEU A 207 6.70 -23.08 -2.03
C LEU A 207 6.84 -22.42 -0.67
N LEU A 208 5.85 -21.63 -0.26
CA LEU A 208 5.76 -21.10 1.10
C LEU A 208 5.25 -22.22 2.03
N TYR A 209 6.11 -22.71 2.91
CA TYR A 209 5.84 -23.87 3.73
C TYR A 209 4.72 -23.68 4.78
N THR A 210 4.45 -22.45 5.20
CA THR A 210 3.59 -22.19 6.35
C THR A 210 2.16 -21.78 6.02
N SER A 211 1.84 -21.62 4.73
CA SER A 211 0.48 -21.25 4.31
C SER A 211 0.15 -21.97 3.01
N PRO A 212 -0.88 -22.83 2.99
CA PRO A 212 -1.32 -23.41 1.73
C PRO A 212 -1.76 -22.25 0.82
N SER A 213 -1.15 -22.17 -0.37
CA SER A 213 -1.56 -21.19 -1.36
C SER A 213 -2.99 -21.53 -1.84
N PRO A 214 -3.75 -20.58 -2.37
CA PRO A 214 -5.03 -20.86 -3.00
C PRO A 214 -4.94 -21.92 -4.11
N ARG A 215 -3.75 -22.13 -4.70
CA ARG A 215 -3.47 -23.21 -5.66
C ARG A 215 -3.30 -24.56 -4.99
N ASP A 216 -2.78 -24.61 -3.76
CA ASP A 216 -2.59 -25.84 -3.00
C ASP A 216 -3.90 -26.34 -2.39
N ILE A 217 -4.84 -25.43 -2.11
CA ILE A 217 -6.20 -25.76 -1.64
C ILE A 217 -7.09 -26.19 -2.81
N SER A 218 -6.79 -25.76 -4.01
CA SER A 218 -7.52 -26.15 -5.20
C SER A 218 -7.03 -27.50 -5.73
N GLY A 219 -7.43 -28.57 -5.09
CA GLY A 219 -7.62 -29.87 -5.77
C GLY A 219 -8.72 -29.76 -6.82
N SER A 220 -8.86 -28.63 -7.50
CA SER A 220 -9.91 -28.33 -8.45
C SER A 220 -9.31 -27.65 -9.67
N ARG A 221 -9.05 -28.51 -10.67
CA ARG A 221 -9.40 -28.36 -12.09
C ARG A 221 -8.84 -27.14 -12.81
#